data_4786cec846a34ca9cf5f4c7aadcc88ba
#
_entry.id   4786cec846a34ca9cf5f4c7aadcc88ba
#
_cell.length_a   1.000
_cell.length_b   1.000
_cell.length_c   1.000
_cell.angle_alpha   90.00
_cell.angle_beta   90.00
_cell.angle_gamma   90.00
#
_symmetry.space_group_name_H-M   'P 1'
#
loop_
_entity.id
_entity.type
_entity.pdbx_description
1 polymer ?
#
loop_
_entity_poly.entity_id
_entity_poly.type
_entity_poly.pdbx_seq_one_letter_code
_entity_poly.pdbx_strand_id
1 'polypeptide(L)'
;MQESLVETPANRYARQMALPGFGPAAQQRLAAARVLVIGAGGLGSSVIPALAAAGVGTIVIVDDDTVELSNLHRQHIHGVADVGRPKARSAAESVAGIDPAIAVEVHEVRLTAGNALELYAGVDLVIDGSDNFATRYLSNDAAALAGIPLVWGAVSQYAGQVGVAWAARGPQYRDLFPTPPPPGSVLSCEAGGVLPTVCSVIGSIMSTEAIKIITGIGAPLIGRVTTFDALTGGFRELSYERNPNCAPIDALIDYEVFCGTAPTVDSVTAPQLASELAAGGTVTLVDVREQWEADIASLPGSRLVPLGSLDDAIDGLRSAESVVIYCHLGARSARALDILRNNGFTSARQLDGGIDAWSRLVDPDVRRY
;
A
#
# COMPACT_ATOMS: atom_id res chain seq x y z
N MET A 1 -47.72 6.89 -8.39
CA MET A 1 -47.21 8.09 -7.72
C MET A 1 -46.09 7.61 -6.82
N GLN A 2 -44.83 7.68 -7.32
CA GLN A 2 -43.66 7.48 -6.49
C GLN A 2 -43.50 8.77 -5.68
N GLU A 3 -43.76 8.72 -4.38
CA GLU A 3 -43.30 9.77 -3.48
C GLU A 3 -41.78 9.89 -3.65
N SER A 4 -41.34 11.02 -4.15
CA SER A 4 -39.92 11.36 -4.15
C SER A 4 -39.47 11.33 -2.69
N LEU A 5 -38.71 10.33 -2.30
CA LEU A 5 -37.97 10.33 -1.05
C LEU A 5 -37.13 11.61 -1.04
N VAL A 6 -37.59 12.64 -0.35
CA VAL A 6 -36.78 13.82 -0.07
C VAL A 6 -35.67 13.33 0.86
N GLU A 7 -34.55 13.00 0.28
CA GLU A 7 -33.34 12.61 1.02
C GLU A 7 -32.83 13.84 1.78
N THR A 8 -33.19 13.91 3.04
CA THR A 8 -32.58 14.85 3.96
C THR A 8 -31.40 14.16 4.65
N PRO A 9 -30.31 14.86 4.95
CA PRO A 9 -29.19 14.31 5.73
C PRO A 9 -29.66 13.65 7.03
N ALA A 10 -30.72 14.19 7.65
CA ALA A 10 -31.33 13.63 8.87
C ALA A 10 -31.87 12.21 8.65
N ASN A 11 -32.43 11.89 7.48
CA ASN A 11 -32.99 10.57 7.20
C ASN A 11 -31.89 9.56 6.87
N ARG A 12 -30.85 9.96 6.12
CA ARG A 12 -29.75 9.09 5.72
C ARG A 12 -28.98 8.59 6.94
N TYR A 13 -28.63 9.47 7.88
CA TYR A 13 -27.80 9.16 9.04
C TYR A 13 -28.59 8.89 10.33
N ALA A 14 -29.93 8.77 10.27
CA ALA A 14 -30.78 8.59 11.44
C ALA A 14 -30.34 7.41 12.34
N ARG A 15 -29.92 6.28 11.75
CA ARG A 15 -29.49 5.10 12.51
C ARG A 15 -28.16 5.33 13.22
N GLN A 16 -27.27 6.07 12.61
CA GLN A 16 -25.96 6.43 13.18
C GLN A 16 -26.14 7.49 14.29
N MET A 17 -26.95 8.50 14.06
CA MET A 17 -27.27 9.53 15.06
C MET A 17 -28.03 8.97 16.29
N ALA A 18 -28.73 7.84 16.15
CA ALA A 18 -29.41 7.18 17.27
C ALA A 18 -28.47 6.44 18.23
N LEU A 19 -27.19 6.29 17.88
CA LEU A 19 -26.20 5.64 18.76
C LEU A 19 -25.95 6.48 20.01
N PRO A 20 -25.89 5.85 21.21
CA PRO A 20 -25.57 6.55 22.46
C PRO A 20 -24.25 7.35 22.35
N GLY A 21 -24.32 8.64 22.68
CA GLY A 21 -23.19 9.55 22.62
C GLY A 21 -22.83 10.08 21.23
N PHE A 22 -23.45 9.61 20.17
CA PHE A 22 -23.20 10.08 18.80
C PHE A 22 -24.00 11.37 18.50
N GLY A 23 -25.28 11.24 18.27
CA GLY A 23 -26.21 12.35 18.04
C GLY A 23 -25.90 13.24 16.83
N PRO A 24 -26.68 14.33 16.65
CA PRO A 24 -26.49 15.25 15.53
C PRO A 24 -25.12 15.99 15.54
N ALA A 25 -24.57 16.25 16.73
CA ALA A 25 -23.30 16.98 16.86
C ALA A 25 -22.11 16.17 16.30
N ALA A 26 -22.07 14.85 16.51
CA ALA A 26 -21.06 13.98 15.92
C ALA A 26 -21.22 13.91 14.39
N GLN A 27 -22.47 13.83 13.90
CA GLN A 27 -22.74 13.84 12.47
C GLN A 27 -22.30 15.15 11.80
N GLN A 28 -22.51 16.29 12.47
CA GLN A 28 -22.01 17.58 11.97
C GLN A 28 -20.48 17.63 11.89
N ARG A 29 -19.77 17.05 12.88
CA ARG A 29 -18.30 16.93 12.82
C ARG A 29 -17.84 16.09 11.64
N LEU A 30 -18.51 14.95 11.36
CA LEU A 30 -18.19 14.15 10.17
C LEU A 30 -18.46 14.92 8.88
N ALA A 31 -19.61 15.59 8.78
CA ALA A 31 -19.95 16.39 7.60
C ALA A 31 -19.01 17.57 7.34
N ALA A 32 -18.35 18.09 8.39
CA ALA A 32 -17.37 19.15 8.27
C ALA A 32 -15.94 18.64 8.02
N ALA A 33 -15.69 17.35 8.27
CA ALA A 33 -14.35 16.78 8.21
C ALA A 33 -13.84 16.61 6.78
N ARG A 34 -12.53 16.82 6.62
CA ARG A 34 -11.75 16.58 5.41
C ARG A 34 -10.72 15.47 5.69
N VAL A 35 -10.90 14.31 5.08
CA VAL A 35 -10.07 13.11 5.30
C VAL A 35 -9.29 12.78 4.05
N LEU A 36 -7.97 12.68 4.18
CA LEU A 36 -7.08 12.19 3.12
C LEU A 36 -6.93 10.67 3.24
N VAL A 37 -7.15 9.95 2.16
CA VAL A 37 -6.92 8.51 2.05
C VAL A 37 -5.81 8.26 1.03
N ILE A 38 -4.72 7.66 1.50
CA ILE A 38 -3.60 7.22 0.66
C ILE A 38 -3.84 5.77 0.28
N GLY A 39 -3.99 5.53 -1.01
CA GLY A 39 -4.26 4.22 -1.59
C GLY A 39 -5.75 3.87 -1.67
N ALA A 40 -6.23 3.65 -2.89
CA ALA A 40 -7.54 3.07 -3.21
C ALA A 40 -7.44 1.55 -3.50
N GLY A 41 -6.45 0.89 -2.89
CA GLY A 41 -6.20 -0.54 -2.97
C GLY A 41 -7.05 -1.38 -2.02
N GLY A 42 -6.49 -2.48 -1.49
CA GLY A 42 -7.23 -3.43 -0.63
C GLY A 42 -7.79 -2.81 0.64
N LEU A 43 -7.01 -2.00 1.36
CA LEU A 43 -7.48 -1.29 2.56
C LEU A 43 -8.41 -0.13 2.19
N GLY A 44 -8.04 0.69 1.20
CA GLY A 44 -8.84 1.79 0.70
C GLY A 44 -10.23 1.36 0.24
N SER A 45 -10.35 0.15 -0.33
CA SER A 45 -11.62 -0.44 -0.75
C SER A 45 -12.64 -0.63 0.38
N SER A 46 -12.17 -0.76 1.61
CA SER A 46 -13.06 -0.82 2.78
C SER A 46 -13.18 0.52 3.48
N VAL A 47 -12.11 1.31 3.50
CA VAL A 47 -12.05 2.62 4.15
C VAL A 47 -12.93 3.64 3.44
N ILE A 48 -12.73 3.83 2.15
CA ILE A 48 -13.39 4.91 1.37
C ILE A 48 -14.92 4.78 1.41
N PRO A 49 -15.51 3.61 1.11
CA PRO A 49 -16.96 3.44 1.18
C PRO A 49 -17.53 3.60 2.61
N ALA A 50 -16.79 3.17 3.63
CA ALA A 50 -17.23 3.30 5.02
C ALA A 50 -17.25 4.77 5.47
N LEU A 51 -16.26 5.57 5.09
CA LEU A 51 -16.25 7.02 5.36
C LEU A 51 -17.39 7.73 4.63
N ALA A 52 -17.62 7.37 3.36
CA ALA A 52 -18.71 7.91 2.57
C ALA A 52 -20.07 7.56 3.21
N ALA A 53 -20.28 6.30 3.56
CA ALA A 53 -21.52 5.86 4.22
C ALA A 53 -21.73 6.51 5.60
N ALA A 54 -20.64 6.86 6.31
CA ALA A 54 -20.71 7.60 7.57
C ALA A 54 -20.96 9.10 7.41
N GLY A 55 -20.85 9.65 6.20
CA GLY A 55 -21.11 11.07 5.91
C GLY A 55 -19.93 11.99 6.22
N VAL A 56 -18.71 11.55 5.94
CA VAL A 56 -17.53 12.44 5.93
C VAL A 56 -17.68 13.42 4.77
N GLY A 57 -17.61 14.73 5.08
CA GLY A 57 -17.96 15.77 4.11
C GLY A 57 -17.02 15.91 2.93
N THR A 58 -15.73 15.67 3.12
CA THR A 58 -14.74 15.70 2.05
C THR A 58 -13.79 14.50 2.17
N ILE A 59 -13.65 13.73 1.10
CA ILE A 59 -12.69 12.62 1.00
C ILE A 59 -11.69 12.99 -0.10
N VAL A 60 -10.42 13.12 0.28
CA VAL A 60 -9.30 13.31 -0.65
C VAL A 60 -8.68 11.96 -0.93
N ILE A 61 -8.61 11.53 -2.18
CA ILE A 61 -8.08 10.23 -2.58
C ILE A 61 -6.78 10.44 -3.35
N VAL A 62 -5.69 9.83 -2.86
CA VAL A 62 -4.37 9.86 -3.50
C VAL A 62 -3.98 8.45 -3.90
N ASP A 63 -3.90 8.18 -5.19
CA ASP A 63 -3.48 6.89 -5.76
C ASP A 63 -3.01 7.11 -7.21
N ASP A 64 -1.85 6.60 -7.59
CA ASP A 64 -1.27 6.73 -8.93
C ASP A 64 -1.44 5.48 -9.80
N ASP A 65 -2.04 4.43 -9.26
CA ASP A 65 -2.22 3.16 -9.95
C ASP A 65 -3.47 3.11 -10.83
N THR A 66 -3.47 2.12 -11.72
CA THR A 66 -4.64 1.68 -12.49
C THR A 66 -5.22 0.40 -11.93
N VAL A 67 -6.52 0.19 -12.14
CA VAL A 67 -7.21 -1.04 -11.75
C VAL A 67 -6.76 -2.20 -12.63
N GLU A 68 -6.36 -3.29 -12.03
CA GLU A 68 -5.98 -4.52 -12.70
C GLU A 68 -6.93 -5.67 -12.34
N LEU A 69 -7.07 -6.65 -13.23
CA LEU A 69 -7.94 -7.80 -12.99
C LEU A 69 -7.51 -8.57 -11.73
N SER A 70 -6.19 -8.69 -11.51
CA SER A 70 -5.57 -9.30 -10.32
C SER A 70 -5.89 -8.58 -9.00
N ASN A 71 -6.35 -7.33 -9.06
CA ASN A 71 -6.72 -6.55 -7.89
C ASN A 71 -8.13 -6.85 -7.38
N LEU A 72 -9.06 -7.23 -8.27
CA LEU A 72 -10.50 -7.28 -7.98
C LEU A 72 -10.88 -8.27 -6.87
N HIS A 73 -10.05 -9.28 -6.61
CA HIS A 73 -10.31 -10.21 -5.51
C HIS A 73 -10.27 -9.57 -4.12
N ARG A 74 -9.59 -8.40 -3.96
CA ARG A 74 -9.45 -7.70 -2.67
C ARG A 74 -9.75 -6.20 -2.73
N GLN A 75 -9.86 -5.62 -3.91
CA GLN A 75 -10.14 -4.20 -4.13
C GLN A 75 -11.57 -4.01 -4.63
N HIS A 76 -12.53 -4.39 -3.80
CA HIS A 76 -13.96 -4.50 -4.13
C HIS A 76 -14.68 -3.15 -4.35
N ILE A 77 -13.99 -2.02 -4.17
CA ILE A 77 -14.48 -0.69 -4.57
C ILE A 77 -14.48 -0.53 -6.10
N HIS A 78 -13.70 -1.34 -6.79
CA HIS A 78 -13.57 -1.40 -8.24
C HIS A 78 -14.32 -2.60 -8.82
N GLY A 79 -14.81 -2.46 -10.04
CA GLY A 79 -15.46 -3.55 -10.79
C GLY A 79 -14.70 -3.92 -12.06
N VAL A 80 -15.17 -4.95 -12.76
CA VAL A 80 -14.56 -5.40 -14.03
C VAL A 80 -14.54 -4.28 -15.08
N ALA A 81 -15.56 -3.40 -15.07
CA ALA A 81 -15.63 -2.25 -15.99
C ALA A 81 -14.57 -1.18 -15.72
N ASP A 82 -13.90 -1.23 -14.56
CA ASP A 82 -12.88 -0.28 -14.17
C ASP A 82 -11.46 -0.71 -14.54
N VAL A 83 -11.27 -1.94 -15.03
CA VAL A 83 -9.95 -2.46 -15.42
C VAL A 83 -9.31 -1.52 -16.45
N GLY A 84 -8.08 -1.07 -16.15
CA GLY A 84 -7.33 -0.10 -16.96
C GLY A 84 -7.62 1.37 -16.63
N ARG A 85 -8.58 1.66 -15.74
CA ARG A 85 -8.89 3.04 -15.30
C ARG A 85 -8.09 3.41 -14.05
N PRO A 86 -7.81 4.71 -13.81
CA PRO A 86 -7.18 5.15 -12.56
C PRO A 86 -7.99 4.74 -11.33
N LYS A 87 -7.33 4.14 -10.32
CA LYS A 87 -7.99 3.67 -9.09
C LYS A 87 -8.68 4.82 -8.35
N ALA A 88 -8.02 5.98 -8.25
CA ALA A 88 -8.57 7.14 -7.54
C ALA A 88 -9.88 7.63 -8.17
N ARG A 89 -10.01 7.62 -9.51
CA ARG A 89 -11.26 7.98 -10.20
C ARG A 89 -12.38 6.97 -10.00
N SER A 90 -12.07 5.69 -10.15
CA SER A 90 -13.04 4.62 -9.91
C SER A 90 -13.57 4.66 -8.48
N ALA A 91 -12.68 4.92 -7.50
CA ALA A 91 -13.08 5.08 -6.09
C ALA A 91 -13.98 6.32 -5.88
N ALA A 92 -13.70 7.45 -6.54
CA ALA A 92 -14.53 8.65 -6.45
C ALA A 92 -15.94 8.42 -7.01
N GLU A 93 -16.07 7.68 -8.12
CA GLU A 93 -17.38 7.30 -8.67
C GLU A 93 -18.15 6.39 -7.71
N SER A 94 -17.48 5.47 -7.03
CA SER A 94 -18.08 4.63 -5.99
C SER A 94 -18.59 5.46 -4.81
N VAL A 95 -17.86 6.49 -4.36
CA VAL A 95 -18.32 7.45 -3.34
C VAL A 95 -19.58 8.18 -3.80
N ALA A 96 -19.58 8.69 -5.05
CA ALA A 96 -20.75 9.39 -5.60
C ALA A 96 -21.98 8.46 -5.70
N GLY A 97 -21.78 7.17 -5.91
CA GLY A 97 -22.85 6.15 -5.88
C GLY A 97 -23.39 5.89 -4.46
N ILE A 98 -22.59 6.11 -3.42
CA ILE A 98 -23.01 5.97 -2.01
C ILE A 98 -23.73 7.23 -1.54
N ASP A 99 -23.07 8.38 -1.68
CA ASP A 99 -23.64 9.68 -1.31
C ASP A 99 -23.10 10.79 -2.22
N PRO A 100 -23.91 11.31 -3.16
CA PRO A 100 -23.49 12.35 -4.08
C PRO A 100 -23.28 13.73 -3.43
N ALA A 101 -23.63 13.91 -2.16
CA ALA A 101 -23.39 15.15 -1.42
C ALA A 101 -21.95 15.26 -0.89
N ILE A 102 -21.19 14.17 -0.88
CA ILE A 102 -19.81 14.15 -0.42
C ILE A 102 -18.90 14.76 -1.48
N ALA A 103 -18.08 15.71 -1.08
CA ALA A 103 -17.03 16.24 -1.94
C ALA A 103 -15.87 15.22 -2.06
N VAL A 104 -15.49 14.90 -3.27
CA VAL A 104 -14.34 14.02 -3.52
C VAL A 104 -13.29 14.78 -4.31
N GLU A 105 -12.07 14.80 -3.78
CA GLU A 105 -10.90 15.34 -4.46
C GLU A 105 -9.99 14.20 -4.88
N VAL A 106 -9.65 14.15 -6.17
CA VAL A 106 -8.88 13.05 -6.77
C VAL A 106 -7.50 13.55 -7.14
N HIS A 107 -6.49 12.86 -6.63
CA HIS A 107 -5.08 13.09 -6.97
C HIS A 107 -4.50 11.79 -7.54
N GLU A 108 -4.35 11.75 -8.87
CA GLU A 108 -3.73 10.63 -9.61
C GLU A 108 -2.20 10.79 -9.57
N VAL A 109 -1.64 10.80 -8.36
CA VAL A 109 -0.22 11.03 -8.13
C VAL A 109 0.29 10.10 -7.02
N ARG A 110 1.55 9.71 -7.12
CA ARG A 110 2.25 9.05 -6.04
C ARG A 110 2.55 10.05 -4.92
N LEU A 111 2.32 9.63 -3.68
CA LEU A 111 2.75 10.39 -2.51
C LEU A 111 4.29 10.37 -2.44
N THR A 112 4.88 11.57 -2.39
CA THR A 112 6.34 11.77 -2.32
C THR A 112 6.69 12.81 -1.27
N ALA A 113 7.95 12.89 -0.86
CA ALA A 113 8.42 13.95 0.02
C ALA A 113 8.18 15.37 -0.56
N GLY A 114 8.13 15.48 -1.90
CA GLY A 114 7.91 16.76 -2.59
C GLY A 114 6.47 17.26 -2.57
N ASN A 115 5.47 16.38 -2.43
CA ASN A 115 4.06 16.77 -2.48
C ASN A 115 3.27 16.49 -1.18
N ALA A 116 3.84 15.72 -0.24
CA ALA A 116 3.11 15.25 0.93
C ALA A 116 2.55 16.40 1.79
N LEU A 117 3.35 17.42 2.11
CA LEU A 117 2.91 18.52 2.96
C LEU A 117 1.84 19.40 2.28
N GLU A 118 1.89 19.54 0.95
CA GLU A 118 0.85 20.24 0.18
C GLU A 118 -0.48 19.46 0.22
N LEU A 119 -0.42 18.14 -0.01
CA LEU A 119 -1.60 17.25 0.06
C LEU A 119 -2.22 17.19 1.46
N TYR A 120 -1.41 17.38 2.51
CA TYR A 120 -1.86 17.36 3.91
C TYR A 120 -2.41 18.71 4.37
N ALA A 121 -2.25 19.76 3.58
CA ALA A 121 -2.74 21.09 3.96
C ALA A 121 -4.27 21.12 4.06
N GLY A 122 -4.78 21.59 5.21
CA GLY A 122 -6.22 21.69 5.46
C GLY A 122 -6.94 20.33 5.64
N VAL A 123 -6.21 19.24 5.86
CA VAL A 123 -6.73 17.92 6.16
C VAL A 123 -6.83 17.75 7.68
N ASP A 124 -7.94 17.18 8.16
CA ASP A 124 -8.17 16.93 9.60
C ASP A 124 -7.56 15.58 10.04
N LEU A 125 -7.46 14.62 9.11
CA LEU A 125 -7.04 13.25 9.36
C LEU A 125 -6.48 12.64 8.08
N VAL A 126 -5.41 11.85 8.22
CA VAL A 126 -4.87 11.01 7.15
C VAL A 126 -5.11 9.54 7.46
N ILE A 127 -5.47 8.77 6.45
CA ILE A 127 -5.56 7.30 6.49
C ILE A 127 -4.57 6.73 5.49
N ASP A 128 -3.62 5.97 5.98
CA ASP A 128 -2.62 5.30 5.15
C ASP A 128 -3.02 3.84 4.92
N GLY A 129 -3.52 3.58 3.71
CA GLY A 129 -3.83 2.26 3.18
C GLY A 129 -2.77 1.72 2.22
N SER A 130 -1.57 2.29 2.20
CA SER A 130 -0.47 1.85 1.34
C SER A 130 0.08 0.49 1.76
N ASP A 131 0.70 -0.20 0.82
CA ASP A 131 1.26 -1.54 1.00
C ASP A 131 2.80 -1.58 1.03
N ASN A 132 3.44 -0.40 1.05
CA ASN A 132 4.90 -0.29 1.06
C ASN A 132 5.42 0.56 2.23
N PHE A 133 6.65 0.27 2.65
CA PHE A 133 7.24 0.93 3.81
C PHE A 133 7.62 2.39 3.54
N ALA A 134 8.12 2.72 2.35
CA ALA A 134 8.54 4.07 1.99
C ALA A 134 7.36 5.05 2.16
N THR A 135 6.19 4.73 1.60
CA THR A 135 4.99 5.53 1.77
C THR A 135 4.55 5.61 3.23
N ARG A 136 4.63 4.51 3.99
CA ARG A 136 4.19 4.47 5.39
C ARG A 136 5.05 5.35 6.30
N TYR A 137 6.37 5.33 6.15
CA TYR A 137 7.25 6.24 6.88
C TYR A 137 7.06 7.69 6.47
N LEU A 138 6.92 7.95 5.17
CA LEU A 138 6.60 9.27 4.63
C LEU A 138 5.27 9.79 5.21
N SER A 139 4.21 8.97 5.19
CA SER A 139 2.89 9.34 5.72
C SER A 139 2.96 9.71 7.19
N ASN A 140 3.71 8.94 8.00
CA ASN A 140 3.90 9.23 9.42
C ASN A 140 4.63 10.56 9.63
N ASP A 141 5.73 10.76 8.92
CA ASP A 141 6.55 11.94 9.11
C ASP A 141 5.83 13.22 8.64
N ALA A 142 5.14 13.14 7.51
CA ALA A 142 4.32 14.25 7.03
C ALA A 142 3.16 14.60 8.00
N ALA A 143 2.49 13.58 8.57
CA ALA A 143 1.44 13.79 9.56
C ALA A 143 2.00 14.39 10.87
N ALA A 144 3.19 13.95 11.30
CA ALA A 144 3.86 14.51 12.47
C ALA A 144 4.23 15.98 12.28
N LEU A 145 4.78 16.34 11.11
CA LEU A 145 5.12 17.74 10.75
C LEU A 145 3.87 18.61 10.61
N ALA A 146 2.79 18.07 10.03
CA ALA A 146 1.52 18.77 9.91
C ALA A 146 0.74 18.85 11.22
N GLY A 147 1.14 18.10 12.27
CA GLY A 147 0.47 18.06 13.57
C GLY A 147 -0.87 17.33 13.58
N ILE A 148 -1.20 16.57 12.53
CA ILE A 148 -2.48 15.88 12.35
C ILE A 148 -2.39 14.38 12.66
N PRO A 149 -3.50 13.71 13.01
CA PRO A 149 -3.52 12.27 13.23
C PRO A 149 -3.36 11.47 11.94
N LEU A 150 -2.69 10.34 12.05
CA LEU A 150 -2.57 9.32 11.02
C LEU A 150 -3.17 8.01 11.53
N VAL A 151 -4.17 7.48 10.83
CA VAL A 151 -4.61 6.09 10.97
C VAL A 151 -3.86 5.27 9.95
N TRP A 152 -3.10 4.29 10.39
CA TRP A 152 -2.32 3.42 9.51
C TRP A 152 -2.76 1.96 9.62
N GLY A 153 -2.74 1.24 8.52
CA GLY A 153 -3.00 -0.18 8.47
C GLY A 153 -1.94 -0.94 7.68
N ALA A 154 -1.74 -2.19 8.03
CA ALA A 154 -0.90 -3.10 7.27
C ALA A 154 -1.54 -4.49 7.22
N VAL A 155 -1.42 -5.15 6.08
CA VAL A 155 -1.94 -6.50 5.87
C VAL A 155 -0.87 -7.33 5.16
N SER A 156 -0.82 -8.62 5.49
CA SER A 156 0.04 -9.58 4.81
C SER A 156 -0.54 -10.97 5.01
N GLN A 157 -0.69 -11.74 3.94
CA GLN A 157 -1.20 -13.11 3.97
C GLN A 157 -2.54 -13.23 4.72
N TYR A 158 -2.52 -13.81 5.91
CA TYR A 158 -3.70 -14.06 6.75
C TYR A 158 -3.80 -13.12 7.95
N ALA A 159 -2.93 -12.11 8.04
CA ALA A 159 -2.85 -11.25 9.20
C ALA A 159 -2.88 -9.76 8.82
N GLY A 160 -3.29 -8.93 9.77
CA GLY A 160 -3.26 -7.49 9.61
C GLY A 160 -3.11 -6.78 10.95
N GLN A 161 -2.79 -5.51 10.87
CA GLN A 161 -2.63 -4.64 12.04
C GLN A 161 -3.07 -3.22 11.72
N VAL A 162 -3.50 -2.53 12.76
CA VAL A 162 -4.01 -1.15 12.69
C VAL A 162 -3.56 -0.38 13.92
N GLY A 163 -3.21 0.89 13.74
CA GLY A 163 -2.90 1.80 14.83
C GLY A 163 -3.13 3.26 14.47
N VAL A 164 -3.02 4.12 15.46
CA VAL A 164 -3.11 5.57 15.31
C VAL A 164 -1.80 6.21 15.77
N ALA A 165 -1.18 6.95 14.87
CA ALA A 165 -0.01 7.78 15.15
C ALA A 165 -0.46 9.24 15.26
N TRP A 166 -0.19 9.91 16.39
CA TRP A 166 -0.52 11.32 16.58
C TRP A 166 0.51 12.00 17.44
N ALA A 167 1.56 12.53 16.81
CA ALA A 167 2.72 13.11 17.49
C ALA A 167 2.36 14.20 18.53
N ALA A 168 1.27 14.96 18.30
CA ALA A 168 0.80 15.98 19.24
C ALA A 168 0.14 15.40 20.52
N ARG A 169 -0.37 14.16 20.50
CA ARG A 169 -1.16 13.57 21.60
C ARG A 169 -0.60 12.27 22.17
N GLY A 170 0.37 11.64 21.48
CA GLY A 170 0.90 10.33 21.90
C GLY A 170 2.07 9.90 21.05
N PRO A 171 2.41 8.62 21.08
CA PRO A 171 3.43 8.06 20.22
C PRO A 171 3.01 8.04 18.76
N GLN A 172 3.99 7.96 17.88
CA GLN A 172 3.88 7.90 16.43
C GLN A 172 4.42 6.56 15.90
N TYR A 173 4.30 6.34 14.59
CA TYR A 173 4.69 5.08 13.95
C TYR A 173 6.17 4.72 14.19
N ARG A 174 7.10 5.72 14.13
CA ARG A 174 8.53 5.49 14.39
C ARG A 174 8.86 5.14 15.83
N ASP A 175 7.99 5.45 16.79
CA ASP A 175 8.19 5.01 18.17
C ASP A 175 8.05 3.49 18.29
N LEU A 176 7.20 2.87 17.49
CA LEU A 176 7.01 1.42 17.42
C LEU A 176 7.99 0.76 16.44
N PHE A 177 8.21 1.39 15.30
CA PHE A 177 9.07 0.89 14.22
C PHE A 177 10.13 1.95 13.87
N PRO A 178 11.22 2.05 14.67
CA PRO A 178 12.22 3.12 14.50
C PRO A 178 13.00 3.00 13.18
N THR A 179 13.15 1.80 12.67
CA THR A 179 13.81 1.51 11.40
C THR A 179 12.96 0.60 10.53
N PRO A 180 12.99 0.78 9.19
CA PRO A 180 12.31 -0.15 8.29
C PRO A 180 12.93 -1.55 8.40
N PRO A 181 12.14 -2.60 8.12
CA PRO A 181 12.69 -3.94 8.00
C PRO A 181 13.66 -4.00 6.82
N PRO A 182 14.68 -4.89 6.86
CA PRO A 182 15.58 -5.08 5.73
C PRO A 182 14.81 -5.34 4.43
N PRO A 183 15.27 -4.79 3.28
CA PRO A 183 14.64 -5.04 2.00
C PRO A 183 14.43 -6.54 1.73
N GLY A 184 13.25 -6.91 1.25
CA GLY A 184 12.90 -8.30 0.95
C GLY A 184 12.61 -9.20 2.18
N SER A 185 12.77 -8.71 3.42
CA SER A 185 12.45 -9.50 4.63
C SER A 185 10.94 -9.63 4.88
N VAL A 186 10.15 -8.69 4.36
CA VAL A 186 8.68 -8.73 4.40
C VAL A 186 8.16 -8.74 2.97
N LEU A 187 7.36 -9.74 2.64
CA LEU A 187 6.74 -9.84 1.32
C LEU A 187 5.63 -8.80 1.18
N SER A 188 5.57 -8.14 0.03
CA SER A 188 4.41 -7.31 -0.35
C SER A 188 3.15 -8.17 -0.49
N CYS A 189 1.97 -7.55 -0.50
CA CYS A 189 0.71 -8.25 -0.76
C CYS A 189 0.69 -8.96 -2.13
N GLU A 190 1.45 -8.46 -3.09
CA GLU A 190 1.57 -9.05 -4.43
C GLU A 190 2.47 -10.27 -4.44
N ALA A 191 3.59 -10.24 -3.70
CA ALA A 191 4.54 -11.36 -3.66
C ALA A 191 4.15 -12.44 -2.64
N GLY A 192 3.54 -12.06 -1.52
CA GLY A 192 3.17 -12.98 -0.43
C GLY A 192 1.70 -13.40 -0.44
N GLY A 193 0.88 -12.75 -1.26
CA GLY A 193 -0.57 -12.90 -1.23
C GLY A 193 -1.22 -12.24 -0.02
N VAL A 194 -2.52 -12.05 -0.10
CA VAL A 194 -3.34 -11.56 1.03
C VAL A 194 -4.77 -12.09 0.91
N LEU A 195 -5.31 -12.57 2.01
CA LEU A 195 -6.72 -12.96 2.07
C LEU A 195 -7.61 -11.72 2.01
N PRO A 196 -8.58 -11.61 1.06
CA PRO A 196 -9.37 -10.38 0.87
C PRO A 196 -10.11 -9.92 2.12
N THR A 197 -10.60 -10.85 2.93
CA THR A 197 -11.31 -10.54 4.17
C THR A 197 -10.42 -9.88 5.23
N VAL A 198 -9.11 -10.11 5.21
CA VAL A 198 -8.17 -9.40 6.09
C VAL A 198 -8.13 -7.92 5.74
N CYS A 199 -8.11 -7.57 4.44
CA CYS A 199 -8.21 -6.18 4.00
C CYS A 199 -9.51 -5.52 4.50
N SER A 200 -10.63 -6.24 4.42
CA SER A 200 -11.94 -5.73 4.86
C SER A 200 -11.99 -5.50 6.38
N VAL A 201 -11.50 -6.45 7.17
CA VAL A 201 -11.48 -6.33 8.64
C VAL A 201 -10.60 -5.15 9.08
N ILE A 202 -9.37 -5.08 8.56
CA ILE A 202 -8.43 -4.01 8.92
C ILE A 202 -8.94 -2.65 8.43
N GLY A 203 -9.42 -2.53 7.19
CA GLY A 203 -9.98 -1.28 6.68
C GLY A 203 -11.21 -0.81 7.46
N SER A 204 -12.06 -1.72 7.95
CA SER A 204 -13.20 -1.39 8.80
C SER A 204 -12.76 -0.85 10.17
N ILE A 205 -11.70 -1.40 10.76
CA ILE A 205 -11.14 -0.87 11.99
C ILE A 205 -10.52 0.51 11.73
N MET A 206 -9.77 0.70 10.65
CA MET A 206 -9.21 2.00 10.25
C MET A 206 -10.30 3.07 10.11
N SER A 207 -11.41 2.74 9.47
CA SER A 207 -12.56 3.65 9.35
C SER A 207 -13.17 3.98 10.72
N THR A 208 -13.25 2.99 11.61
CA THR A 208 -13.76 3.19 12.98
C THR A 208 -12.84 4.13 13.76
N GLU A 209 -11.53 3.99 13.65
CA GLU A 209 -10.56 4.89 14.28
C GLU A 209 -10.71 6.33 13.75
N ALA A 210 -10.87 6.50 12.43
CA ALA A 210 -11.12 7.80 11.83
C ALA A 210 -12.40 8.44 12.38
N ILE A 211 -13.50 7.70 12.44
CA ILE A 211 -14.78 8.17 12.99
C ILE A 211 -14.63 8.55 14.48
N LYS A 212 -13.90 7.77 15.29
CA LYS A 212 -13.65 8.09 16.71
C LYS A 212 -12.85 9.39 16.85
N ILE A 213 -11.82 9.58 16.05
CA ILE A 213 -10.99 10.79 16.07
C ILE A 213 -11.81 12.03 15.70
N ILE A 214 -12.58 11.97 14.62
CA ILE A 214 -13.37 13.09 14.12
C ILE A 214 -14.51 13.43 15.09
N THR A 215 -15.20 12.41 15.57
CA THR A 215 -16.39 12.60 16.40
C THR A 215 -16.07 12.82 17.89
N GLY A 216 -14.89 12.45 18.34
CA GLY A 216 -14.49 12.47 19.75
C GLY A 216 -15.17 11.38 20.58
N ILE A 217 -15.75 10.35 19.95
CA ILE A 217 -16.44 9.24 20.63
C ILE A 217 -15.45 8.10 20.86
N GLY A 218 -15.51 7.51 22.05
CA GLY A 218 -14.65 6.38 22.40
C GLY A 218 -13.18 6.78 22.61
N ALA A 219 -12.28 5.80 22.55
CA ALA A 219 -10.85 5.96 22.74
C ALA A 219 -10.10 5.48 21.48
N PRO A 220 -9.48 6.39 20.71
CA PRO A 220 -8.66 5.99 19.56
C PRO A 220 -7.46 5.14 19.97
N LEU A 221 -6.91 4.36 19.03
CA LEU A 221 -5.75 3.48 19.22
C LEU A 221 -4.42 4.25 19.31
N ILE A 222 -4.38 5.40 20.00
CA ILE A 222 -3.15 6.15 20.24
C ILE A 222 -2.30 5.37 21.24
N GLY A 223 -1.06 5.01 20.88
CA GLY A 223 -0.16 4.18 21.70
C GLY A 223 -0.59 2.72 21.78
N ARG A 224 -1.47 2.27 20.92
CA ARG A 224 -1.93 0.88 20.82
C ARG A 224 -1.98 0.42 19.38
N VAL A 225 -1.73 -0.86 19.16
CA VAL A 225 -1.91 -1.54 17.87
C VAL A 225 -2.81 -2.74 18.07
N THR A 226 -3.85 -2.81 17.27
CA THR A 226 -4.68 -4.02 17.17
C THR A 226 -4.17 -4.88 16.04
N THR A 227 -3.90 -6.15 16.32
CA THR A 227 -3.56 -7.17 15.33
C THR A 227 -4.70 -8.15 15.14
N PHE A 228 -4.89 -8.64 13.94
CA PHE A 228 -5.88 -9.64 13.57
C PHE A 228 -5.20 -10.81 12.86
N ASP A 229 -5.55 -12.03 13.25
CA ASP A 229 -5.14 -13.27 12.60
C ASP A 229 -6.39 -14.00 12.07
N ALA A 230 -6.54 -14.07 10.76
CA ALA A 230 -7.70 -14.68 10.13
C ALA A 230 -7.76 -16.21 10.26
N LEU A 231 -6.63 -16.88 10.48
CA LEU A 231 -6.62 -18.34 10.64
C LEU A 231 -7.21 -18.77 11.98
N THR A 232 -7.04 -17.95 13.02
CA THR A 232 -7.58 -18.20 14.35
C THR A 232 -8.83 -17.37 14.66
N GLY A 233 -9.11 -16.33 13.88
CA GLY A 233 -10.14 -15.31 14.18
C GLY A 233 -9.78 -14.43 15.37
N GLY A 234 -8.52 -14.49 15.82
CA GLY A 234 -8.06 -13.83 17.04
C GLY A 234 -7.67 -12.38 16.84
N PHE A 235 -8.03 -11.54 17.82
CA PHE A 235 -7.52 -10.18 17.95
C PHE A 235 -6.59 -10.08 19.14
N ARG A 236 -5.52 -9.29 18.99
CA ARG A 236 -4.61 -8.92 20.08
C ARG A 236 -4.37 -7.44 20.05
N GLU A 237 -4.21 -6.83 21.22
CA GLU A 237 -3.81 -5.45 21.38
C GLU A 237 -2.43 -5.38 22.03
N LEU A 238 -1.55 -4.58 21.45
CA LEU A 238 -0.21 -4.29 21.93
C LEU A 238 -0.16 -2.80 22.28
N SER A 239 0.32 -2.45 23.47
CA SER A 239 0.54 -1.07 23.87
C SER A 239 2.00 -0.68 23.67
N TYR A 240 2.24 0.58 23.30
CA TYR A 240 3.58 1.15 23.15
C TYR A 240 3.57 2.63 23.56
N GLU A 241 4.72 3.12 23.95
CA GLU A 241 4.93 4.50 24.38
C GLU A 241 5.89 5.23 23.44
N ARG A 242 6.08 6.51 23.67
CA ARG A 242 7.10 7.28 22.96
C ARG A 242 8.48 6.69 23.20
N ASN A 243 9.22 6.46 22.14
CA ASN A 243 10.60 6.01 22.23
C ASN A 243 11.52 7.23 22.45
N PRO A 244 12.17 7.35 23.62
CA PRO A 244 13.03 8.50 23.90
C PRO A 244 14.29 8.55 23.01
N ASN A 245 14.62 7.44 22.34
CA ASN A 245 15.75 7.35 21.41
C ASN A 245 15.34 7.59 19.95
N CYS A 246 14.05 7.80 19.68
CA CYS A 246 13.59 8.11 18.33
C CYS A 246 14.03 9.53 17.97
N ALA A 247 14.72 9.67 16.84
CA ALA A 247 15.11 10.98 16.34
C ALA A 247 13.87 11.85 16.08
N PRO A 248 13.91 13.15 16.43
CA PRO A 248 12.82 14.07 16.08
C PRO A 248 12.65 14.15 14.57
N ILE A 249 11.39 14.31 14.15
CA ILE A 249 11.04 14.51 12.75
C ILE A 249 10.95 16.03 12.53
N ASP A 250 11.93 16.58 11.85
CA ASP A 250 12.05 18.03 11.55
C ASP A 250 11.98 18.32 10.04
N ALA A 251 12.17 17.31 9.21
CA ALA A 251 12.05 17.39 7.75
C ALA A 251 11.65 16.05 7.14
N LEU A 252 11.11 16.10 5.92
CA LEU A 252 10.94 14.90 5.08
C LEU A 252 12.29 14.54 4.45
N ILE A 253 12.51 13.24 4.28
CA ILE A 253 13.75 12.67 3.75
C ILE A 253 13.49 11.89 2.45
N ASP A 254 14.51 11.28 1.86
CA ASP A 254 14.35 10.28 0.81
C ASP A 254 13.99 8.92 1.43
N TYR A 255 12.71 8.56 1.34
CA TYR A 255 12.17 7.33 1.94
C TYR A 255 12.51 6.07 1.15
N GLU A 256 12.79 6.18 -0.15
CA GLU A 256 13.27 5.05 -0.95
C GLU A 256 14.69 4.66 -0.51
N VAL A 257 15.55 5.65 -0.31
CA VAL A 257 16.90 5.42 0.25
C VAL A 257 16.80 4.91 1.68
N PHE A 258 15.96 5.51 2.51
CA PHE A 258 15.79 5.15 3.92
C PHE A 258 15.29 3.71 4.11
N CYS A 259 14.40 3.25 3.23
CA CYS A 259 13.87 1.88 3.24
C CYS A 259 14.71 0.90 2.42
N GLY A 260 15.80 1.36 1.79
CA GLY A 260 16.66 0.54 0.94
C GLY A 260 15.97 0.03 -0.34
N THR A 261 14.93 0.73 -0.80
CA THR A 261 14.18 0.43 -2.02
C THR A 261 14.63 1.30 -3.21
N ALA A 262 15.51 2.28 -2.96
CA ALA A 262 16.10 3.07 -4.04
C ALA A 262 16.84 2.14 -5.03
N PRO A 263 16.76 2.41 -6.35
CA PRO A 263 17.51 1.65 -7.34
C PRO A 263 18.99 1.60 -6.98
N THR A 264 19.51 0.42 -6.75
CA THR A 264 20.94 0.24 -6.46
C THR A 264 21.73 0.24 -7.76
N VAL A 265 23.05 0.49 -7.67
CA VAL A 265 24.01 0.35 -8.81
C VAL A 265 23.93 -1.03 -9.46
N ASP A 266 23.28 -1.95 -8.81
CA ASP A 266 23.15 -3.37 -9.11
C ASP A 266 21.78 -3.75 -9.71
N SER A 267 21.01 -2.78 -10.16
CA SER A 267 19.79 -2.99 -10.93
C SER A 267 19.96 -2.54 -12.38
N VAL A 268 19.21 -3.17 -13.27
CA VAL A 268 19.07 -2.78 -14.67
C VAL A 268 17.59 -2.56 -14.96
N THR A 269 17.26 -1.44 -15.58
CA THR A 269 15.87 -1.20 -15.99
C THR A 269 15.48 -2.05 -17.20
N ALA A 270 14.19 -2.32 -17.39
CA ALA A 270 13.72 -3.12 -18.51
C ALA A 270 14.14 -2.56 -19.90
N PRO A 271 14.06 -1.25 -20.18
CA PRO A 271 14.58 -0.70 -21.43
C PRO A 271 16.11 -0.86 -21.60
N GLN A 272 16.90 -0.71 -20.51
CA GLN A 272 18.34 -0.91 -20.56
C GLN A 272 18.68 -2.37 -20.86
N LEU A 273 18.04 -3.32 -20.16
CA LEU A 273 18.24 -4.76 -20.41
C LEU A 273 17.86 -5.13 -21.85
N ALA A 274 16.74 -4.60 -22.36
CA ALA A 274 16.33 -4.82 -23.75
C ALA A 274 17.40 -4.33 -24.74
N SER A 275 17.98 -3.17 -24.49
CA SER A 275 19.06 -2.61 -25.31
C SER A 275 20.33 -3.46 -25.24
N GLU A 276 20.70 -3.96 -24.06
CA GLU A 276 21.85 -4.86 -23.88
C GLU A 276 21.66 -6.19 -24.65
N LEU A 277 20.46 -6.79 -24.54
CA LEU A 277 20.14 -8.03 -25.26
C LEU A 277 20.11 -7.83 -26.78
N ALA A 278 19.56 -6.72 -27.26
CA ALA A 278 19.51 -6.39 -28.68
C ALA A 278 20.92 -6.12 -29.27
N ALA A 279 21.85 -5.61 -28.45
CA ALA A 279 23.26 -5.40 -28.82
C ALA A 279 24.10 -6.70 -28.84
N GLY A 280 23.49 -7.85 -28.53
CA GLY A 280 24.19 -9.16 -28.48
C GLY A 280 24.99 -9.39 -27.21
N GLY A 281 24.69 -8.67 -26.13
CA GLY A 281 25.32 -8.87 -24.82
C GLY A 281 25.07 -10.28 -24.26
N THR A 282 26.13 -10.89 -23.70
CA THR A 282 26.07 -12.23 -23.09
C THR A 282 25.49 -12.11 -21.66
N VAL A 283 24.15 -12.08 -21.56
CA VAL A 283 23.45 -11.99 -20.30
C VAL A 283 22.71 -13.29 -20.02
N THR A 284 22.96 -13.89 -18.86
CA THR A 284 22.19 -15.03 -18.37
C THR A 284 21.01 -14.50 -17.56
N LEU A 285 19.79 -14.68 -18.09
CA LEU A 285 18.56 -14.30 -17.40
C LEU A 285 18.13 -15.43 -16.46
N VAL A 286 17.90 -15.11 -15.20
CA VAL A 286 17.46 -16.07 -14.16
C VAL A 286 16.11 -15.65 -13.63
N ASP A 287 15.09 -16.48 -13.83
CA ASP A 287 13.76 -16.32 -13.28
C ASP A 287 13.68 -17.02 -11.92
N VAL A 288 13.47 -16.27 -10.85
CA VAL A 288 13.39 -16.83 -9.49
C VAL A 288 11.95 -17.01 -8.99
N ARG A 289 10.99 -17.01 -9.92
CA ARG A 289 9.59 -17.29 -9.63
C ARG A 289 9.32 -18.81 -9.54
N GLU A 290 8.08 -19.14 -9.21
CA GLU A 290 7.61 -20.52 -9.22
C GLU A 290 7.26 -20.99 -10.64
N GLN A 291 7.23 -22.31 -10.87
CA GLN A 291 6.94 -22.90 -12.18
C GLN A 291 5.60 -22.40 -12.76
N TRP A 292 4.55 -22.37 -11.95
CA TRP A 292 3.22 -21.92 -12.39
C TRP A 292 3.21 -20.47 -12.87
N GLU A 293 4.08 -19.59 -12.34
CA GLU A 293 4.23 -18.20 -12.78
C GLU A 293 4.96 -18.14 -14.13
N ALA A 294 6.00 -18.94 -14.28
CA ALA A 294 6.75 -19.05 -15.54
C ALA A 294 5.89 -19.63 -16.67
N ASP A 295 4.94 -20.51 -16.35
CA ASP A 295 3.98 -21.10 -17.31
C ASP A 295 2.98 -20.04 -17.84
N ILE A 296 2.72 -18.97 -17.07
CA ILE A 296 1.88 -17.84 -17.52
C ILE A 296 2.64 -16.96 -18.51
N ALA A 297 3.87 -16.58 -18.15
CA ALA A 297 4.75 -15.77 -18.97
C ALA A 297 6.20 -15.91 -18.48
N SER A 298 7.17 -15.83 -19.39
CA SER A 298 8.60 -15.81 -19.07
C SER A 298 9.36 -14.95 -20.08
N LEU A 299 10.51 -14.40 -19.69
CA LEU A 299 11.37 -13.69 -20.64
C LEU A 299 12.08 -14.70 -21.55
N PRO A 300 12.16 -14.45 -22.86
CA PRO A 300 12.83 -15.34 -23.79
C PRO A 300 14.27 -15.65 -23.37
N GLY A 301 14.62 -16.95 -23.36
CA GLY A 301 15.96 -17.40 -22.99
C GLY A 301 16.28 -17.39 -21.50
N SER A 302 15.32 -17.09 -20.64
CA SER A 302 15.51 -17.14 -19.20
C SER A 302 15.57 -18.58 -18.68
N ARG A 303 16.38 -18.80 -17.65
CA ARG A 303 16.46 -20.05 -16.90
C ARG A 303 15.62 -19.93 -15.63
N LEU A 304 14.62 -20.79 -15.47
CA LEU A 304 13.83 -20.84 -14.24
C LEU A 304 14.65 -21.54 -13.14
N VAL A 305 14.82 -20.82 -12.03
CA VAL A 305 15.46 -21.30 -10.80
C VAL A 305 14.68 -20.68 -9.64
N PRO A 306 13.62 -21.35 -9.15
CA PRO A 306 12.85 -20.82 -8.03
C PRO A 306 13.73 -20.40 -6.86
N LEU A 307 13.39 -19.31 -6.19
CA LEU A 307 14.19 -18.73 -5.11
C LEU A 307 14.58 -19.77 -4.04
N GLY A 308 13.67 -20.68 -3.72
CA GLY A 308 13.90 -21.76 -2.75
C GLY A 308 14.93 -22.81 -3.19
N SER A 309 15.29 -22.86 -4.49
CA SER A 309 16.27 -23.79 -5.07
C SER A 309 17.51 -23.07 -5.60
N LEU A 310 17.67 -21.79 -5.31
CA LEU A 310 18.76 -20.98 -5.87
C LEU A 310 20.12 -21.44 -5.35
N ASP A 311 20.23 -21.81 -4.08
CA ASP A 311 21.49 -22.28 -3.47
C ASP A 311 22.04 -23.52 -4.19
N ASP A 312 21.16 -24.45 -4.59
CA ASP A 312 21.53 -25.67 -5.31
C ASP A 312 21.93 -25.38 -6.77
N ALA A 313 21.51 -24.25 -7.33
CA ALA A 313 21.77 -23.87 -8.72
C ALA A 313 23.01 -22.98 -8.89
N ILE A 314 23.61 -22.48 -7.82
CA ILE A 314 24.72 -21.53 -7.82
C ILE A 314 25.89 -22.01 -8.70
N ASP A 315 26.33 -23.25 -8.54
CA ASP A 315 27.48 -23.78 -9.31
C ASP A 315 27.21 -23.79 -10.82
N GLY A 316 25.95 -24.03 -11.22
CA GLY A 316 25.54 -23.97 -12.62
C GLY A 316 25.48 -22.55 -13.21
N LEU A 317 25.60 -21.51 -12.40
CA LEU A 317 25.62 -20.10 -12.83
C LEU A 317 27.05 -19.52 -12.88
N ARG A 318 28.05 -20.20 -12.32
CA ARG A 318 29.44 -19.70 -12.24
C ARG A 318 30.12 -19.43 -13.58
N SER A 319 29.65 -20.07 -14.66
CA SER A 319 30.19 -19.84 -16.00
C SER A 319 29.58 -18.61 -16.71
N ALA A 320 28.60 -17.96 -16.12
CA ALA A 320 27.94 -16.80 -16.69
C ALA A 320 28.80 -15.54 -16.50
N GLU A 321 29.06 -14.80 -17.58
CA GLU A 321 29.80 -13.52 -17.54
C GLU A 321 28.98 -12.42 -16.86
N SER A 322 27.68 -12.39 -17.10
CA SER A 322 26.72 -11.45 -16.49
C SER A 322 25.43 -12.18 -16.16
N VAL A 323 24.95 -12.02 -14.94
CA VAL A 323 23.67 -12.59 -14.48
C VAL A 323 22.71 -11.47 -14.21
N VAL A 324 21.52 -11.53 -14.81
CA VAL A 324 20.40 -10.67 -14.47
C VAL A 324 19.26 -11.52 -13.93
N ILE A 325 18.88 -11.25 -12.70
CA ILE A 325 17.81 -11.99 -11.98
C ILE A 325 16.52 -11.21 -12.08
N TYR A 326 15.42 -11.88 -12.30
CA TYR A 326 14.12 -11.25 -12.21
C TYR A 326 13.11 -12.12 -11.46
N CYS A 327 12.10 -11.46 -10.90
CA CYS A 327 10.88 -12.08 -10.43
C CYS A 327 9.68 -11.31 -10.99
N HIS A 328 8.53 -11.33 -10.32
CA HIS A 328 7.36 -10.59 -10.80
C HIS A 328 7.60 -9.07 -10.73
N LEU A 329 7.95 -8.54 -9.53
CA LEU A 329 8.02 -7.09 -9.25
C LEU A 329 9.35 -6.61 -8.64
N GLY A 330 10.31 -7.50 -8.38
CA GLY A 330 11.63 -7.12 -7.84
C GLY A 330 11.96 -7.67 -6.44
N ALA A 331 10.99 -7.95 -5.58
CA ALA A 331 11.25 -8.33 -4.18
C ALA A 331 12.01 -9.67 -4.02
N ARG A 332 11.60 -10.71 -4.75
CA ARG A 332 12.29 -12.02 -4.72
C ARG A 332 13.65 -11.96 -5.41
N SER A 333 13.77 -11.17 -6.49
CA SER A 333 15.06 -10.98 -7.19
C SER A 333 16.06 -10.21 -6.37
N ALA A 334 15.65 -9.24 -5.55
CA ALA A 334 16.55 -8.57 -4.61
C ALA A 334 17.15 -9.56 -3.61
N ARG A 335 16.33 -10.43 -3.02
CA ARG A 335 16.80 -11.49 -2.11
C ARG A 335 17.72 -12.51 -2.81
N ALA A 336 17.39 -12.86 -4.05
CA ALA A 336 18.23 -13.74 -4.87
C ALA A 336 19.58 -13.09 -5.19
N LEU A 337 19.59 -11.78 -5.42
CA LEU A 337 20.83 -11.01 -5.65
C LEU A 337 21.76 -11.06 -4.44
N ASP A 338 21.21 -10.90 -3.22
CA ASP A 338 22.01 -11.02 -1.99
C ASP A 338 22.63 -12.42 -1.85
N ILE A 339 21.87 -13.49 -2.14
CA ILE A 339 22.38 -14.86 -2.13
C ILE A 339 23.53 -15.02 -3.13
N LEU A 340 23.37 -14.57 -4.37
CA LEU A 340 24.40 -14.68 -5.39
C LEU A 340 25.66 -13.89 -5.00
N ARG A 341 25.52 -12.69 -4.44
CA ARG A 341 26.66 -11.88 -3.98
C ARG A 341 27.46 -12.52 -2.88
N ASN A 342 26.77 -13.07 -1.89
CA ASN A 342 27.39 -13.82 -0.80
C ASN A 342 28.15 -15.05 -1.31
N ASN A 343 27.81 -15.52 -2.53
CA ASN A 343 28.49 -16.61 -3.23
C ASN A 343 29.48 -16.14 -4.32
N GLY A 344 29.84 -14.84 -4.35
CA GLY A 344 30.92 -14.29 -5.17
C GLY A 344 30.52 -13.78 -6.57
N PHE A 345 29.22 -13.64 -6.87
CA PHE A 345 28.74 -13.08 -8.14
C PHE A 345 28.71 -11.54 -8.08
N THR A 346 29.87 -10.91 -8.20
CA THR A 346 30.02 -9.44 -8.07
C THR A 346 29.37 -8.64 -9.20
N SER A 347 29.13 -9.23 -10.36
CA SER A 347 28.50 -8.61 -11.53
C SER A 347 27.01 -8.95 -11.68
N ALA A 348 26.42 -9.67 -10.72
CA ALA A 348 25.00 -9.97 -10.74
C ALA A 348 24.17 -8.71 -10.52
N ARG A 349 23.11 -8.57 -11.31
CA ARG A 349 22.13 -7.44 -11.25
C ARG A 349 20.71 -7.99 -11.18
N GLN A 350 19.79 -7.18 -10.71
CA GLN A 350 18.37 -7.49 -10.79
C GLN A 350 17.67 -6.65 -11.87
N LEU A 351 16.62 -7.20 -12.48
CA LEU A 351 15.71 -6.43 -13.32
C LEU A 351 14.79 -5.62 -12.43
N ASP A 352 14.90 -4.30 -12.52
CA ASP A 352 14.08 -3.37 -11.75
C ASP A 352 12.61 -3.47 -12.18
N GLY A 353 11.72 -3.61 -11.19
CA GLY A 353 10.29 -3.85 -11.43
C GLY A 353 9.95 -5.21 -12.03
N GLY A 354 10.93 -6.12 -12.20
CA GLY A 354 10.73 -7.50 -12.64
C GLY A 354 10.10 -7.66 -14.03
N ILE A 355 9.45 -8.83 -14.26
CA ILE A 355 8.78 -9.13 -15.54
C ILE A 355 7.59 -8.20 -15.81
N ASP A 356 6.96 -7.64 -14.77
CA ASP A 356 5.88 -6.68 -14.93
C ASP A 356 6.38 -5.37 -15.56
N ALA A 357 7.53 -4.85 -15.11
CA ALA A 357 8.15 -3.69 -15.75
C ALA A 357 8.57 -3.98 -17.20
N TRP A 358 9.04 -5.19 -17.48
CA TRP A 358 9.34 -5.61 -18.84
C TRP A 358 8.09 -5.59 -19.72
N SER A 359 6.99 -6.19 -19.28
CA SER A 359 5.71 -6.19 -19.97
C SER A 359 5.20 -4.78 -20.28
N ARG A 360 5.34 -3.85 -19.32
CA ARG A 360 4.85 -2.47 -19.50
C ARG A 360 5.71 -1.61 -20.41
N LEU A 361 7.02 -1.80 -20.35
CA LEU A 361 7.99 -0.84 -20.92
C LEU A 361 8.70 -1.35 -22.18
N VAL A 362 8.69 -2.67 -22.42
CA VAL A 362 9.47 -3.30 -23.49
C VAL A 362 8.60 -4.15 -24.41
N ASP A 363 7.86 -5.10 -23.85
CA ASP A 363 7.12 -6.09 -24.63
C ASP A 363 5.72 -6.32 -24.06
N PRO A 364 4.71 -5.60 -24.58
CA PRO A 364 3.32 -5.73 -24.13
C PRO A 364 2.69 -7.11 -24.37
N ASP A 365 3.29 -7.96 -25.21
CA ASP A 365 2.81 -9.32 -25.47
C ASP A 365 3.17 -10.30 -24.33
N VAL A 366 4.10 -9.94 -23.46
CA VAL A 366 4.39 -10.67 -22.22
C VAL A 366 3.20 -10.50 -21.27
N ARG A 367 2.49 -11.62 -21.03
CA ARG A 367 1.24 -11.62 -20.24
C ARG A 367 1.48 -11.14 -18.81
N ARG A 368 0.67 -10.17 -18.37
CA ARG A 368 0.62 -9.72 -16.96
C ARG A 368 -0.36 -10.59 -16.16
N TYR A 369 -0.09 -10.79 -14.87
CA TYR A 369 -0.92 -11.63 -13.99
C TYR A 369 -0.89 -11.14 -12.53
#